data_6212a2aed931884b6b49e82c3f335334
#
_entry.id   6212a2aed931884b6b49e82c3f335334
#
_cell.length_a   1.000
_cell.length_b   1.000
_cell.length_c   1.000
_cell.angle_alpha   90.00
_cell.angle_beta   90.00
_cell.angle_gamma   90.00
#
_symmetry.space_group_name_H-M   'P 1'
#
loop_
_entity.id
_entity.type
_entity.pdbx_description
1 polymer ?
#
loop_
_entity_poly.entity_id
_entity_poly.type
_entity_poly.pdbx_seq_one_letter_code
_entity_poly.pdbx_strand_id
1 'polypeptide(L)'
;MKKFFTLSAVMAFFLCSCGAASNADKTAGPDAGVAVVAHRGFWNCEEAGYAQNSIGALRAAQQAGFWGSEFDVQLTRDGVVVANHDKEYGPKKMVIAEHSYDELVQYPLPNGEKLPTLAEYLEQGSKGVTMLVLEFKEQSSDALTAQLVDSSMEIIREAGLYDPERICFISFSRFACDRIVAKYPEFKVQFLSMNPFTRIGAAEARDAGFDGLDYWIYLFKLCPGLVSDLHEAGLKANVWTVNKTKDMEAMFRLGVDMLTTNDPLEARRLLGEREIKAAQ
;
A
#
# COMPACT_ATOMS: atom_id res chain seq x y z
N MET A 1 7.93 57.18 -22.17
CA MET A 1 7.36 56.85 -20.84
C MET A 1 7.14 55.33 -20.76
N LYS A 2 8.09 54.61 -20.15
CA LYS A 2 8.02 53.13 -19.99
C LYS A 2 7.39 52.87 -18.63
N LYS A 3 6.23 52.21 -18.63
CA LYS A 3 5.55 51.73 -17.39
C LYS A 3 6.14 50.39 -17.01
N PHE A 4 6.83 50.33 -15.88
CA PHE A 4 7.27 49.11 -15.24
C PHE A 4 6.04 48.52 -14.51
N PHE A 5 5.63 47.28 -14.86
CA PHE A 5 4.74 46.48 -14.06
C PHE A 5 5.56 45.64 -13.09
N THR A 6 5.49 45.97 -11.82
CA THR A 6 6.03 45.14 -10.75
C THR A 6 5.04 44.01 -10.45
N LEU A 7 5.45 42.79 -10.71
CA LEU A 7 4.71 41.58 -10.36
C LEU A 7 4.98 41.25 -8.87
N SER A 8 4.07 41.61 -8.00
CA SER A 8 4.12 41.19 -6.59
C SER A 8 3.71 39.72 -6.48
N ALA A 9 4.68 38.85 -6.19
CA ALA A 9 4.41 37.47 -5.82
C ALA A 9 3.76 37.45 -4.43
N VAL A 10 2.47 37.16 -4.38
CA VAL A 10 1.74 36.87 -3.13
C VAL A 10 2.08 35.43 -2.75
N MET A 11 3.00 35.30 -1.81
CA MET A 11 3.32 34.02 -1.18
C MET A 11 2.23 33.74 -0.15
N ALA A 12 1.21 32.97 -0.53
CA ALA A 12 0.20 32.50 0.38
C ALA A 12 0.81 31.47 1.33
N PHE A 13 1.12 31.88 2.53
CA PHE A 13 1.40 30.97 3.65
C PHE A 13 0.10 30.28 4.03
N PHE A 14 -0.10 29.05 3.60
CA PHE A 14 -1.08 28.18 4.23
C PHE A 14 -0.55 27.80 5.61
N LEU A 15 -1.01 28.51 6.61
CA LEU A 15 -0.88 28.10 8.00
C LEU A 15 -1.66 26.78 8.18
N CYS A 16 -0.91 25.70 8.25
CA CYS A 16 -1.43 24.44 8.78
C CYS A 16 -1.84 24.76 10.23
N SER A 17 -3.13 24.84 10.52
CA SER A 17 -3.62 24.93 11.90
C SER A 17 -3.40 23.57 12.56
N CYS A 18 -2.18 23.32 13.00
CA CYS A 18 -1.93 22.31 14.00
C CYS A 18 -2.57 22.85 15.30
N GLY A 19 -3.71 22.30 15.67
CA GLY A 19 -4.28 22.52 16.98
C GLY A 19 -3.20 22.26 18.03
N ALA A 20 -3.04 23.18 18.98
CA ALA A 20 -2.11 23.04 20.08
C ALA A 20 -2.45 21.73 20.81
N ALA A 21 -1.53 20.76 20.75
CA ALA A 21 -1.63 19.53 21.51
C ALA A 21 -1.65 19.91 23.00
N SER A 22 -2.81 19.79 23.64
CA SER A 22 -2.88 19.70 25.09
C SER A 22 -2.14 18.40 25.46
N ASN A 23 -1.13 18.50 26.30
CA ASN A 23 -0.48 17.38 26.99
C ASN A 23 -1.53 16.59 27.78
N ALA A 24 -2.23 15.70 27.15
CA ALA A 24 -2.94 14.62 27.79
C ALA A 24 -2.09 13.37 27.51
N ASP A 25 -1.37 12.97 28.53
CA ASP A 25 -0.78 11.65 28.68
C ASP A 25 -1.91 10.62 28.61
N LYS A 26 -2.27 10.21 27.39
CA LYS A 26 -3.13 9.07 27.11
C LYS A 26 -2.23 8.00 26.56
N THR A 27 -1.71 7.18 27.46
CA THR A 27 -1.20 5.84 27.14
C THR A 27 -2.20 5.16 26.23
N ALA A 28 -1.82 4.99 24.96
CA ALA A 28 -2.51 4.07 24.05
C ALA A 28 -2.56 2.72 24.75
N GLY A 29 -3.74 2.13 24.86
CA GLY A 29 -3.91 0.83 25.47
C GLY A 29 -3.08 -0.24 24.73
N PRO A 30 -2.60 -1.27 25.42
CA PRO A 30 -1.57 -2.19 24.92
C PRO A 30 -2.17 -3.36 24.12
N ASP A 31 -3.02 -3.18 23.10
CA ASP A 31 -3.70 -4.35 22.54
C ASP A 31 -3.92 -4.43 21.01
N ALA A 32 -3.16 -3.67 20.22
CA ALA A 32 -3.06 -4.02 18.81
C ALA A 32 -1.62 -3.79 18.34
N GLY A 33 -0.86 -4.85 18.25
CA GLY A 33 0.48 -4.81 17.66
C GLY A 33 0.40 -4.27 16.23
N VAL A 34 1.41 -3.49 15.81
CA VAL A 34 1.49 -2.98 14.44
C VAL A 34 1.52 -4.14 13.45
N ALA A 35 0.63 -4.14 12.47
CA ALA A 35 0.61 -5.14 11.41
C ALA A 35 1.81 -4.94 10.47
N VAL A 36 2.69 -5.94 10.39
CA VAL A 36 3.84 -5.91 9.47
C VAL A 36 3.40 -6.44 8.11
N VAL A 37 3.57 -5.60 7.08
CA VAL A 37 3.26 -5.92 5.68
C VAL A 37 4.55 -6.04 4.89
N ALA A 38 4.76 -7.18 4.24
CA ALA A 38 5.89 -7.43 3.35
C ALA A 38 5.62 -6.73 2.00
N HIS A 39 6.38 -5.67 1.69
CA HIS A 39 6.27 -4.86 0.47
C HIS A 39 6.66 -5.68 -0.77
N ARG A 40 5.75 -5.82 -1.74
CA ARG A 40 5.89 -6.66 -2.95
C ARG A 40 6.19 -8.12 -2.64
N GLY A 41 5.60 -8.64 -1.54
CA GLY A 41 5.94 -9.91 -0.95
C GLY A 41 7.21 -9.85 -0.08
N PHE A 42 7.57 -10.97 0.55
CA PHE A 42 8.87 -11.09 1.20
C PHE A 42 9.94 -11.48 0.17
N TRP A 43 10.18 -10.56 -0.78
CA TRP A 43 11.08 -10.77 -1.91
C TRP A 43 12.57 -10.70 -1.54
N ASN A 44 12.93 -9.96 -0.48
CA ASN A 44 14.31 -9.73 -0.07
C ASN A 44 14.86 -10.90 0.76
N CYS A 45 14.74 -12.13 0.23
CA CYS A 45 15.24 -13.35 0.84
C CYS A 45 15.60 -14.40 -0.23
N GLU A 46 16.37 -15.40 0.15
CA GLU A 46 16.82 -16.48 -0.73
C GLU A 46 15.63 -17.32 -1.23
N GLU A 47 14.66 -17.60 -0.38
CA GLU A 47 13.47 -18.40 -0.69
C GLU A 47 12.62 -17.79 -1.80
N ALA A 48 12.62 -16.48 -1.92
CA ALA A 48 11.94 -15.73 -3.00
C ALA A 48 12.84 -15.52 -4.23
N GLY A 49 14.14 -15.83 -4.12
CA GLY A 49 15.12 -15.55 -5.17
C GLY A 49 15.24 -14.07 -5.51
N TYR A 50 14.98 -13.19 -4.54
CA TYR A 50 15.06 -11.73 -4.65
C TYR A 50 14.14 -11.13 -5.73
N ALA A 51 13.01 -11.78 -6.04
CA ALA A 51 12.07 -11.36 -7.06
C ALA A 51 10.80 -10.72 -6.44
N GLN A 52 10.64 -9.42 -6.66
CA GLN A 52 9.44 -8.66 -6.23
C GLN A 52 8.20 -9.13 -6.98
N ASN A 53 7.02 -9.05 -6.35
CA ASN A 53 5.72 -9.41 -6.93
C ASN A 53 5.69 -10.84 -7.51
N SER A 54 6.59 -11.72 -7.05
CA SER A 54 6.66 -13.11 -7.48
C SER A 54 5.79 -14.02 -6.59
N ILE A 55 5.41 -15.17 -7.12
CA ILE A 55 4.73 -16.21 -6.34
C ILE A 55 5.63 -16.68 -5.19
N GLY A 56 6.94 -16.77 -5.44
CA GLY A 56 7.95 -17.08 -4.42
C GLY A 56 7.98 -16.07 -3.28
N ALA A 57 7.86 -14.76 -3.59
CA ALA A 57 7.83 -13.72 -2.56
C ALA A 57 6.58 -13.78 -1.68
N LEU A 58 5.40 -14.07 -2.26
CA LEU A 58 4.19 -14.31 -1.50
C LEU A 58 4.31 -15.56 -0.62
N ARG A 59 4.79 -16.67 -1.19
CA ARG A 59 5.02 -17.91 -0.44
C ARG A 59 5.97 -17.71 0.72
N ALA A 60 7.06 -16.98 0.52
CA ALA A 60 8.02 -16.65 1.59
C ALA A 60 7.36 -15.81 2.70
N ALA A 61 6.51 -14.83 2.35
CA ALA A 61 5.75 -14.05 3.34
C ALA A 61 4.78 -14.91 4.16
N GLN A 62 4.08 -15.85 3.51
CA GLN A 62 3.19 -16.81 4.16
C GLN A 62 3.95 -17.76 5.10
N GLN A 63 5.07 -18.33 4.65
CA GLN A 63 5.88 -19.24 5.44
C GLN A 63 6.51 -18.54 6.66
N ALA A 64 6.90 -17.27 6.50
CA ALA A 64 7.40 -16.47 7.61
C ALA A 64 6.29 -16.03 8.58
N GLY A 65 5.00 -16.19 8.22
CA GLY A 65 3.87 -15.82 9.07
C GLY A 65 3.75 -14.31 9.28
N PHE A 66 4.04 -13.49 8.26
CA PHE A 66 3.75 -12.06 8.32
C PHE A 66 2.24 -11.81 8.25
N TRP A 67 1.80 -10.73 8.90
CA TRP A 67 0.39 -10.34 8.89
C TRP A 67 -0.10 -10.10 7.46
N GLY A 68 0.67 -9.38 6.64
CA GLY A 68 0.29 -9.04 5.28
C GLY A 68 1.42 -9.19 4.27
N SER A 69 1.03 -9.36 3.02
CA SER A 69 1.88 -9.33 1.83
C SER A 69 1.26 -8.37 0.84
N GLU A 70 1.94 -7.27 0.58
CA GLU A 70 1.52 -6.29 -0.42
C GLU A 70 2.02 -6.70 -1.80
N PHE A 71 1.24 -6.39 -2.84
CA PHE A 71 1.58 -6.63 -4.23
C PHE A 71 0.79 -5.72 -5.16
N ASP A 72 1.38 -5.43 -6.33
CA ASP A 72 0.86 -4.47 -7.31
C ASP A 72 0.20 -5.18 -8.49
N VAL A 73 -0.91 -4.64 -9.02
CA VAL A 73 -1.54 -5.17 -10.24
C VAL A 73 -1.71 -4.12 -11.32
N GLN A 74 -1.56 -4.55 -12.57
CA GLN A 74 -1.71 -3.75 -13.79
C GLN A 74 -2.42 -4.54 -14.89
N LEU A 75 -2.94 -3.83 -15.90
CA LEU A 75 -3.51 -4.43 -17.11
C LEU A 75 -2.49 -4.49 -18.24
N THR A 76 -2.41 -5.62 -18.90
CA THR A 76 -1.79 -5.75 -20.22
C THR A 76 -2.71 -5.17 -21.31
N ARG A 77 -2.16 -4.99 -22.54
CA ARG A 77 -2.92 -4.51 -23.70
C ARG A 77 -4.15 -5.39 -24.01
N ASP A 78 -4.02 -6.69 -23.82
CA ASP A 78 -5.09 -7.67 -24.04
C ASP A 78 -5.97 -7.94 -22.82
N GLY A 79 -5.83 -7.12 -21.76
CA GLY A 79 -6.72 -7.13 -20.60
C GLY A 79 -6.40 -8.18 -19.55
N VAL A 80 -5.23 -8.83 -19.61
CA VAL A 80 -4.78 -9.74 -18.55
C VAL A 80 -4.29 -8.92 -17.36
N VAL A 81 -4.75 -9.25 -16.15
CA VAL A 81 -4.26 -8.63 -14.90
C VAL A 81 -3.00 -9.35 -14.46
N VAL A 82 -1.89 -8.63 -14.35
CA VAL A 82 -0.56 -9.15 -13.98
C VAL A 82 -0.02 -8.50 -12.71
N ALA A 83 0.81 -9.24 -11.95
CA ALA A 83 1.46 -8.71 -10.76
C ALA A 83 2.81 -8.08 -11.10
N ASN A 84 2.89 -6.75 -11.14
CA ASN A 84 4.11 -5.99 -11.37
C ASN A 84 3.98 -4.54 -10.89
N HIS A 85 5.04 -3.98 -10.29
CA HIS A 85 5.02 -2.60 -9.80
C HIS A 85 5.24 -1.57 -10.91
N ASP A 86 6.29 -1.74 -11.72
CA ASP A 86 6.70 -0.74 -12.70
C ASP A 86 5.80 -0.80 -13.93
N LYS A 87 5.62 0.34 -14.60
CA LYS A 87 4.89 0.41 -15.89
C LYS A 87 5.59 -0.39 -16.98
N GLU A 88 6.90 -0.60 -16.83
CA GLU A 88 7.75 -1.35 -17.74
C GLU A 88 8.12 -2.71 -17.15
N TYR A 89 8.24 -3.71 -18.01
CA TYR A 89 8.60 -5.07 -17.62
C TYR A 89 9.75 -5.63 -18.47
N GLY A 90 10.56 -6.46 -17.82
CA GLY A 90 11.63 -7.21 -18.47
C GLY A 90 12.82 -6.37 -18.95
N PRO A 91 13.84 -7.03 -19.51
CA PRO A 91 15.11 -6.37 -19.90
C PRO A 91 14.95 -5.39 -21.06
N LYS A 92 13.87 -5.50 -21.83
CA LYS A 92 13.56 -4.60 -22.96
C LYS A 92 12.70 -3.42 -22.53
N LYS A 93 12.36 -3.30 -21.24
CA LYS A 93 11.48 -2.23 -20.71
C LYS A 93 10.19 -2.10 -21.50
N MET A 94 9.50 -3.21 -21.67
CA MET A 94 8.24 -3.27 -22.39
C MET A 94 7.14 -2.65 -21.53
N VAL A 95 6.46 -1.64 -22.06
CA VAL A 95 5.32 -1.01 -21.35
C VAL A 95 4.18 -2.01 -21.28
N ILE A 96 3.78 -2.41 -20.06
CA ILE A 96 2.80 -3.48 -19.81
C ILE A 96 1.49 -3.22 -20.58
N ALA A 97 0.97 -1.98 -20.49
CA ALA A 97 -0.28 -1.58 -21.13
C ALA A 97 -0.23 -1.58 -22.68
N GLU A 98 0.97 -1.69 -23.29
CA GLU A 98 1.17 -1.68 -24.75
C GLU A 98 1.48 -3.06 -25.32
N HIS A 99 1.65 -4.07 -24.47
CA HIS A 99 2.00 -5.44 -24.87
C HIS A 99 0.97 -6.45 -24.36
N SER A 100 0.80 -7.55 -25.12
CA SER A 100 0.01 -8.69 -24.67
C SER A 100 0.74 -9.49 -23.60
N TYR A 101 0.01 -10.26 -22.80
CA TYR A 101 0.61 -11.15 -21.81
C TYR A 101 1.61 -12.13 -22.45
N ASP A 102 1.29 -12.70 -23.63
CA ASP A 102 2.16 -13.63 -24.34
C ASP A 102 3.50 -12.99 -24.75
N GLU A 103 3.51 -11.69 -25.06
CA GLU A 103 4.74 -10.96 -25.36
C GLU A 103 5.59 -10.72 -24.11
N LEU A 104 4.96 -10.42 -22.97
CA LEU A 104 5.64 -10.12 -21.70
C LEU A 104 6.20 -11.38 -21.06
N VAL A 105 5.43 -12.46 -21.01
CA VAL A 105 5.78 -13.69 -20.29
C VAL A 105 7.01 -14.41 -20.83
N GLN A 106 7.53 -14.00 -22.00
CA GLN A 106 8.80 -14.49 -22.57
C GLN A 106 10.02 -14.14 -21.72
N TYR A 107 9.90 -13.17 -20.81
CA TYR A 107 10.99 -12.70 -19.96
C TYR A 107 10.71 -13.13 -18.53
N PRO A 108 11.53 -14.03 -17.93
CA PRO A 108 11.34 -14.47 -16.57
C PRO A 108 11.72 -13.36 -15.57
N LEU A 109 11.16 -13.46 -14.37
CA LEU A 109 11.59 -12.72 -13.20
C LEU A 109 13.01 -13.13 -12.78
N PRO A 110 13.69 -12.37 -11.88
CA PRO A 110 15.03 -12.69 -11.40
C PRO A 110 15.19 -14.11 -10.81
N ASN A 111 14.13 -14.67 -10.21
CA ASN A 111 14.10 -16.02 -9.65
C ASN A 111 13.73 -17.12 -10.67
N GLY A 112 13.60 -16.78 -11.94
CA GLY A 112 13.24 -17.70 -13.01
C GLY A 112 11.73 -17.98 -13.14
N GLU A 113 10.89 -17.44 -12.27
CA GLU A 113 9.44 -17.51 -12.42
C GLU A 113 8.97 -16.63 -13.60
N LYS A 114 7.87 -16.97 -14.20
CA LYS A 114 7.22 -16.11 -15.21
C LYS A 114 6.53 -14.92 -14.50
N LEU A 115 6.24 -13.86 -15.27
CA LEU A 115 5.37 -12.78 -14.82
C LEU A 115 4.03 -13.37 -14.37
N PRO A 116 3.65 -13.25 -13.07
CA PRO A 116 2.42 -13.87 -12.59
C PRO A 116 1.19 -13.12 -13.11
N THR A 117 0.17 -13.85 -13.54
CA THR A 117 -1.17 -13.30 -13.61
C THR A 117 -1.74 -13.17 -12.20
N LEU A 118 -2.74 -12.31 -12.01
CA LEU A 118 -3.44 -12.20 -10.73
C LEU A 118 -4.04 -13.55 -10.30
N ALA A 119 -4.60 -14.31 -11.23
CA ALA A 119 -5.17 -15.63 -10.93
C ALA A 119 -4.12 -16.58 -10.33
N GLU A 120 -2.93 -16.66 -10.92
CA GLU A 120 -1.83 -17.49 -10.42
C GLU A 120 -1.30 -17.00 -9.07
N TYR A 121 -1.23 -15.68 -8.89
CA TYR A 121 -0.82 -15.09 -7.61
C TYR A 121 -1.82 -15.42 -6.50
N LEU A 122 -3.12 -15.32 -6.77
CA LEU A 122 -4.18 -15.64 -5.82
C LEU A 122 -4.32 -17.14 -5.55
N GLU A 123 -3.98 -18.01 -6.51
CA GLU A 123 -3.86 -19.45 -6.25
C GLU A 123 -2.83 -19.72 -5.13
N GLN A 124 -1.69 -19.01 -5.13
CA GLN A 124 -0.76 -19.09 -4.01
C GLN A 124 -1.35 -18.41 -2.77
N GLY A 125 -2.03 -17.28 -2.92
CA GLY A 125 -2.68 -16.53 -1.83
C GLY A 125 -3.66 -17.37 -1.02
N SER A 126 -4.40 -18.26 -1.68
CA SER A 126 -5.38 -19.15 -1.04
C SER A 126 -4.76 -20.22 -0.12
N LYS A 127 -3.45 -20.51 -0.27
CA LYS A 127 -2.74 -21.55 0.50
C LYS A 127 -2.30 -21.11 1.90
N GLY A 128 -2.50 -19.85 2.27
CA GLY A 128 -2.11 -19.32 3.58
C GLY A 128 -3.17 -18.37 4.14
N VAL A 129 -2.91 -17.82 5.31
CA VAL A 129 -3.80 -16.88 6.03
C VAL A 129 -3.29 -15.43 6.00
N THR A 130 -2.12 -15.19 5.42
CA THR A 130 -1.54 -13.85 5.27
C THR A 130 -2.51 -12.93 4.52
N MET A 131 -2.78 -11.75 5.07
CA MET A 131 -3.59 -10.72 4.42
C MET A 131 -2.97 -10.33 3.08
N LEU A 132 -3.75 -10.33 2.02
CA LEU A 132 -3.37 -9.88 0.69
C LEU A 132 -3.66 -8.38 0.59
N VAL A 133 -2.61 -7.55 0.53
CA VAL A 133 -2.74 -6.10 0.35
C VAL A 133 -2.49 -5.79 -1.12
N LEU A 134 -3.56 -5.62 -1.89
CA LEU A 134 -3.50 -5.44 -3.34
C LEU A 134 -3.48 -3.96 -3.70
N GLU A 135 -2.40 -3.51 -4.38
CA GLU A 135 -2.33 -2.17 -4.96
C GLU A 135 -2.88 -2.17 -6.40
N PHE A 136 -3.93 -1.40 -6.64
CA PHE A 136 -4.34 -1.06 -8.00
C PHE A 136 -3.48 0.07 -8.54
N LYS A 137 -2.59 -0.24 -9.49
CA LYS A 137 -1.78 0.78 -10.17
C LYS A 137 -2.66 1.66 -11.05
N GLU A 138 -2.39 2.96 -11.03
CA GLU A 138 -3.10 3.92 -11.88
C GLU A 138 -2.90 3.57 -13.36
N GLN A 139 -4.00 3.50 -14.11
CA GLN A 139 -4.01 3.25 -15.54
C GLN A 139 -4.08 4.59 -16.30
N SER A 140 -3.92 4.55 -17.63
CA SER A 140 -3.93 5.74 -18.48
C SER A 140 -5.30 6.43 -18.61
N SER A 141 -6.37 5.81 -18.11
CA SER A 141 -7.71 6.37 -18.07
C SER A 141 -8.57 5.75 -16.96
N ASP A 142 -9.62 6.46 -16.54
CA ASP A 142 -10.62 5.96 -15.60
C ASP A 142 -11.31 4.69 -16.12
N ALA A 143 -11.53 4.58 -17.42
CA ALA A 143 -12.13 3.39 -18.03
C ALA A 143 -11.25 2.15 -17.86
N LEU A 144 -9.93 2.26 -18.07
CA LEU A 144 -8.98 1.19 -17.86
C LEU A 144 -8.78 0.88 -16.36
N THR A 145 -8.78 1.91 -15.51
CA THR A 145 -8.76 1.72 -14.06
C THR A 145 -10.01 0.97 -13.59
N ALA A 146 -11.19 1.32 -14.11
CA ALA A 146 -12.43 0.60 -13.83
C ALA A 146 -12.36 -0.86 -14.29
N GLN A 147 -11.80 -1.11 -15.47
CA GLN A 147 -11.59 -2.47 -15.98
C GLN A 147 -10.64 -3.26 -15.07
N LEU A 148 -9.50 -2.67 -14.67
CA LEU A 148 -8.54 -3.30 -13.76
C LEU A 148 -9.22 -3.71 -12.45
N VAL A 149 -9.95 -2.80 -11.80
CA VAL A 149 -10.67 -3.10 -10.55
C VAL A 149 -11.70 -4.21 -10.77
N ASP A 150 -12.59 -4.07 -11.76
CA ASP A 150 -13.68 -5.02 -11.96
C ASP A 150 -13.17 -6.43 -12.33
N SER A 151 -12.21 -6.52 -13.27
CA SER A 151 -11.61 -7.81 -13.64
C SER A 151 -10.88 -8.45 -12.46
N SER A 152 -10.19 -7.66 -11.64
CA SER A 152 -9.53 -8.18 -10.44
C SER A 152 -10.55 -8.73 -9.44
N MET A 153 -11.68 -8.07 -9.24
CA MET A 153 -12.73 -8.52 -8.32
C MET A 153 -13.39 -9.84 -8.81
N GLU A 154 -13.52 -10.02 -10.11
CA GLU A 154 -13.99 -11.29 -10.69
C GLU A 154 -12.98 -12.41 -10.43
N ILE A 155 -11.69 -12.17 -10.71
CA ILE A 155 -10.61 -13.13 -10.45
C ILE A 155 -10.51 -13.49 -8.96
N ILE A 156 -10.64 -12.50 -8.06
CA ILE A 156 -10.65 -12.71 -6.60
C ILE A 156 -11.82 -13.64 -6.19
N ARG A 157 -12.99 -13.45 -6.80
CA ARG A 157 -14.17 -14.29 -6.55
C ARG A 157 -13.96 -15.71 -7.04
N GLU A 158 -13.43 -15.87 -8.24
CA GLU A 158 -13.11 -17.19 -8.84
C GLU A 158 -12.03 -17.94 -8.04
N ALA A 159 -11.07 -17.21 -7.46
CA ALA A 159 -10.04 -17.78 -6.59
C ALA A 159 -10.57 -18.18 -5.19
N GLY A 160 -11.83 -17.92 -4.86
CA GLY A 160 -12.40 -18.18 -3.54
C GLY A 160 -11.87 -17.27 -2.43
N LEU A 161 -11.34 -16.11 -2.79
CA LEU A 161 -10.75 -15.11 -1.88
C LEU A 161 -11.62 -13.85 -1.75
N TYR A 162 -12.90 -13.93 -2.15
CA TYR A 162 -13.84 -12.82 -1.98
C TYR A 162 -14.27 -12.70 -0.51
N ASP A 163 -13.30 -12.30 0.32
CA ASP A 163 -13.41 -12.21 1.78
C ASP A 163 -12.63 -10.98 2.27
N PRO A 164 -13.29 -9.96 2.86
CA PRO A 164 -12.63 -8.74 3.35
C PRO A 164 -11.65 -8.99 4.51
N GLU A 165 -11.69 -10.17 5.15
CA GLU A 165 -10.69 -10.57 6.15
C GLU A 165 -9.46 -11.26 5.53
N ARG A 166 -9.44 -11.43 4.20
CA ARG A 166 -8.36 -12.08 3.47
C ARG A 166 -7.67 -11.16 2.47
N ILE A 167 -8.35 -10.11 2.01
CA ILE A 167 -7.82 -9.17 1.04
C ILE A 167 -8.31 -7.76 1.33
N CYS A 168 -7.42 -6.78 1.20
CA CYS A 168 -7.74 -5.36 1.25
C CYS A 168 -7.04 -4.63 0.11
N PHE A 169 -7.47 -3.42 -0.18
CA PHE A 169 -7.04 -2.67 -1.36
C PHE A 169 -6.37 -1.36 -0.99
N ILE A 170 -5.37 -1.00 -1.78
CA ILE A 170 -4.70 0.30 -1.71
C ILE A 170 -4.56 0.86 -3.12
N SER A 171 -4.58 2.17 -3.30
CA SER A 171 -4.33 2.81 -4.59
C SER A 171 -3.97 4.29 -4.46
N PHE A 172 -3.09 4.77 -5.35
CA PHE A 172 -2.90 6.21 -5.61
C PHE A 172 -4.05 6.82 -6.42
N SER A 173 -4.80 6.00 -7.15
CA SER A 173 -5.95 6.43 -7.93
C SER A 173 -7.15 6.65 -7.02
N ARG A 174 -7.54 7.93 -6.83
CA ARG A 174 -8.77 8.28 -6.12
C ARG A 174 -9.98 7.60 -6.77
N PHE A 175 -10.00 7.54 -8.10
CA PHE A 175 -11.05 6.89 -8.86
C PHE A 175 -11.16 5.39 -8.53
N ALA A 176 -10.04 4.67 -8.40
CA ALA A 176 -10.04 3.26 -8.00
C ALA A 176 -10.62 3.09 -6.59
N CYS A 177 -10.17 3.91 -5.63
CA CYS A 177 -10.68 3.85 -4.25
C CYS A 177 -12.18 4.14 -4.19
N ASP A 178 -12.66 5.22 -4.84
CA ASP A 178 -14.07 5.59 -4.88
C ASP A 178 -14.92 4.49 -5.55
N ARG A 179 -14.38 3.81 -6.59
CA ARG A 179 -15.06 2.68 -7.24
C ARG A 179 -15.21 1.48 -6.31
N ILE A 180 -14.18 1.16 -5.52
CA ILE A 180 -14.23 0.05 -4.55
C ILE A 180 -15.30 0.36 -3.51
N VAL A 181 -15.27 1.53 -2.90
CA VAL A 181 -16.29 1.96 -1.92
C VAL A 181 -17.72 1.87 -2.50
N ALA A 182 -17.90 2.29 -3.76
CA ALA A 182 -19.22 2.32 -4.38
C ALA A 182 -19.74 0.94 -4.80
N LYS A 183 -18.89 0.04 -5.28
CA LYS A 183 -19.29 -1.25 -5.86
C LYS A 183 -19.06 -2.45 -4.95
N TYR A 184 -18.12 -2.36 -4.01
CA TYR A 184 -17.64 -3.44 -3.16
C TYR A 184 -17.48 -2.96 -1.71
N PRO A 185 -18.54 -2.35 -1.11
CA PRO A 185 -18.46 -1.65 0.17
C PRO A 185 -18.11 -2.54 1.36
N GLU A 186 -18.13 -3.87 1.21
CA GLU A 186 -17.68 -4.83 2.20
C GLU A 186 -16.16 -4.90 2.35
N PHE A 187 -15.39 -4.42 1.33
CA PHE A 187 -13.94 -4.48 1.34
C PHE A 187 -13.31 -3.20 1.88
N LYS A 188 -12.20 -3.37 2.57
CA LYS A 188 -11.37 -2.28 3.10
C LYS A 188 -10.53 -1.68 1.98
N VAL A 189 -10.52 -0.34 1.90
CA VAL A 189 -9.67 0.39 0.94
C VAL A 189 -8.99 1.57 1.62
N GLN A 190 -7.70 1.75 1.32
CA GLN A 190 -6.91 2.87 1.83
C GLN A 190 -6.33 3.67 0.66
N PHE A 191 -6.38 4.99 0.79
CA PHE A 191 -5.85 5.89 -0.24
C PHE A 191 -4.36 6.12 -0.02
N LEU A 192 -3.57 5.88 -1.07
CA LEU A 192 -2.12 6.09 -1.10
C LEU A 192 -1.77 7.55 -1.43
N SER A 193 -0.77 8.11 -0.74
CA SER A 193 -0.14 9.35 -1.16
C SER A 193 1.32 9.46 -0.74
N MET A 194 2.11 10.12 -1.58
CA MET A 194 3.48 10.56 -1.28
C MET A 194 3.64 12.08 -1.40
N ASN A 195 2.60 12.79 -1.82
CA ASN A 195 2.65 14.21 -2.14
C ASN A 195 1.93 15.04 -1.06
N PRO A 196 2.62 15.98 -0.37
CA PRO A 196 2.02 16.79 0.67
C PRO A 196 0.92 17.74 0.17
N PHE A 197 0.89 18.04 -1.13
CA PHE A 197 -0.09 18.98 -1.72
C PHE A 197 -1.39 18.29 -2.19
N THR A 198 -1.34 16.99 -2.45
CA THR A 198 -2.50 16.21 -2.92
C THR A 198 -3.01 15.20 -1.89
N ARG A 199 -2.37 15.14 -0.71
CA ARG A 199 -2.85 14.31 0.38
C ARG A 199 -4.20 14.81 0.90
N ILE A 200 -5.02 13.90 1.37
CA ILE A 200 -6.27 14.20 2.08
C ILE A 200 -6.07 14.06 3.59
N GLY A 201 -6.99 14.59 4.38
CA GLY A 201 -7.02 14.44 5.83
C GLY A 201 -7.99 13.36 6.29
N ALA A 202 -8.02 13.11 7.61
CA ALA A 202 -8.87 12.08 8.20
C ALA A 202 -10.37 12.31 7.94
N ALA A 203 -10.84 13.57 8.02
CA ALA A 203 -12.24 13.90 7.77
C ALA A 203 -12.64 13.59 6.32
N GLU A 204 -11.81 13.96 5.34
CA GLU A 204 -12.08 13.68 3.93
C GLU A 204 -12.04 12.18 3.63
N ALA A 205 -11.08 11.44 4.22
CA ALA A 205 -10.98 9.99 4.05
C ALA A 205 -12.23 9.27 4.60
N ARG A 206 -12.69 9.67 5.80
CA ARG A 206 -13.93 9.15 6.40
C ARG A 206 -15.15 9.45 5.52
N ASP A 207 -15.29 10.69 5.06
CA ASP A 207 -16.44 11.14 4.26
C ASP A 207 -16.46 10.48 2.87
N ALA A 208 -15.28 10.06 2.37
CA ALA A 208 -15.13 9.24 1.17
C ALA A 208 -15.44 7.75 1.40
N GLY A 209 -15.57 7.30 2.64
CA GLY A 209 -15.80 5.90 2.99
C GLY A 209 -14.54 5.03 2.95
N PHE A 210 -13.35 5.63 3.04
CA PHE A 210 -12.10 4.88 3.11
C PHE A 210 -11.88 4.32 4.52
N ASP A 211 -11.20 3.18 4.62
CA ASP A 211 -10.85 2.55 5.91
C ASP A 211 -9.60 3.15 6.53
N GLY A 212 -8.84 3.93 5.77
CA GLY A 212 -7.63 4.56 6.24
C GLY A 212 -6.85 5.29 5.16
N LEU A 213 -5.67 5.76 5.56
CA LEU A 213 -4.69 6.36 4.66
C LEU A 213 -3.39 5.56 4.73
N ASP A 214 -2.85 5.25 3.53
CA ASP A 214 -1.58 4.55 3.38
C ASP A 214 -0.55 5.51 2.79
N TYR A 215 0.22 6.16 3.66
CA TYR A 215 1.03 7.29 3.25
C TYR A 215 2.53 7.02 3.35
N TRP A 216 3.27 7.66 2.43
CA TRP A 216 4.72 7.69 2.48
C TRP A 216 5.20 8.26 3.81
N ILE A 217 6.17 7.62 4.42
CA ILE A 217 6.68 7.93 5.76
C ILE A 217 6.93 9.42 6.02
N TYR A 218 7.38 10.18 5.01
CA TYR A 218 7.66 11.61 5.18
C TYR A 218 6.39 12.44 5.42
N LEU A 219 5.22 12.00 4.95
CA LEU A 219 3.95 12.67 5.24
C LEU A 219 3.58 12.56 6.72
N PHE A 220 3.79 11.41 7.34
CA PHE A 220 3.60 11.24 8.78
C PHE A 220 4.67 11.99 9.59
N LYS A 221 5.92 12.07 9.12
CA LYS A 221 6.97 12.89 9.75
C LYS A 221 6.65 14.39 9.69
N LEU A 222 6.04 14.86 8.60
CA LEU A 222 5.62 16.26 8.45
C LEU A 222 4.37 16.59 9.27
N CYS A 223 3.46 15.65 9.42
CA CYS A 223 2.19 15.82 10.11
C CYS A 223 1.97 14.66 11.12
N PRO A 224 2.73 14.62 12.23
CA PRO A 224 2.64 13.49 13.17
C PRO A 224 1.26 13.39 13.85
N GLY A 225 0.50 14.48 13.95
CA GLY A 225 -0.88 14.47 14.46
C GLY A 225 -1.87 13.73 13.55
N LEU A 226 -1.51 13.47 12.29
CA LEU A 226 -2.42 12.77 11.35
C LEU A 226 -2.82 11.36 11.83
N VAL A 227 -1.92 10.65 12.54
CA VAL A 227 -2.25 9.32 13.08
C VAL A 227 -3.36 9.42 14.13
N SER A 228 -3.27 10.38 15.07
CA SER A 228 -4.34 10.58 16.05
C SER A 228 -5.63 11.05 15.39
N ASP A 229 -5.55 11.95 14.40
CA ASP A 229 -6.72 12.43 13.67
C ASP A 229 -7.44 11.25 12.93
N LEU A 230 -6.68 10.32 12.36
CA LEU A 230 -7.23 9.10 11.74
C LEU A 230 -7.91 8.22 12.79
N HIS A 231 -7.25 7.95 13.90
CA HIS A 231 -7.84 7.12 14.97
C HIS A 231 -9.10 7.76 15.57
N GLU A 232 -9.12 9.08 15.77
CA GLU A 232 -10.32 9.80 16.23
C GLU A 232 -11.48 9.72 15.22
N ALA A 233 -11.14 9.61 13.92
CA ALA A 233 -12.13 9.38 12.85
C ALA A 233 -12.52 7.90 12.67
N GLY A 234 -11.93 6.97 13.44
CA GLY A 234 -12.16 5.53 13.32
C GLY A 234 -11.42 4.88 12.14
N LEU A 235 -10.40 5.55 11.60
CA LEU A 235 -9.63 5.14 10.42
C LEU A 235 -8.26 4.59 10.80
N LYS A 236 -7.66 3.84 9.88
CA LYS A 236 -6.33 3.25 10.02
C LYS A 236 -5.22 4.11 9.39
N ALA A 237 -4.06 4.11 10.04
CA ALA A 237 -2.83 4.70 9.54
C ALA A 237 -1.89 3.59 9.06
N ASN A 238 -1.66 3.49 7.75
CA ASN A 238 -0.67 2.61 7.15
C ASN A 238 0.50 3.45 6.63
N VAL A 239 1.72 2.97 6.77
CA VAL A 239 2.94 3.70 6.37
C VAL A 239 3.83 2.86 5.48
N TRP A 240 4.34 3.45 4.38
CA TRP A 240 5.24 2.82 3.41
C TRP A 240 6.35 3.76 2.92
N THR A 241 7.42 3.32 2.32
CA THR A 241 8.07 2.05 2.56
C THR A 241 9.13 2.30 3.62
N VAL A 242 9.01 1.67 4.78
CA VAL A 242 9.85 1.95 5.95
C VAL A 242 10.92 0.88 6.09
N ASN A 243 12.16 1.18 5.66
CA ASN A 243 13.23 0.18 5.58
C ASN A 243 14.36 0.39 6.59
N LYS A 244 14.38 1.52 7.31
CA LYS A 244 15.44 1.80 8.29
C LYS A 244 14.92 1.54 9.69
N THR A 245 15.68 0.82 10.51
CA THR A 245 15.39 0.52 11.92
C THR A 245 14.91 1.75 12.70
N LYS A 246 15.63 2.88 12.62
CA LYS A 246 15.26 4.14 13.29
C LYS A 246 13.89 4.67 12.82
N ASP A 247 13.56 4.51 11.56
CA ASP A 247 12.30 4.95 10.99
C ASP A 247 11.15 4.02 11.40
N MET A 248 11.38 2.70 11.43
CA MET A 248 10.43 1.73 11.97
C MET A 248 10.08 2.05 13.42
N GLU A 249 11.09 2.23 14.28
CA GLU A 249 10.89 2.61 15.67
C GLU A 249 10.12 3.93 15.84
N ALA A 250 10.37 4.92 14.95
CA ALA A 250 9.65 6.18 14.98
C ALA A 250 8.17 6.01 14.62
N MET A 251 7.85 5.20 13.61
CA MET A 251 6.46 4.92 13.21
C MET A 251 5.74 4.08 14.26
N PHE A 252 6.41 3.12 14.88
CA PHE A 252 5.85 2.36 16.00
C PHE A 252 5.53 3.26 17.21
N ARG A 253 6.40 4.25 17.53
CA ARG A 253 6.10 5.23 18.58
C ARG A 253 4.97 6.17 18.21
N LEU A 254 4.81 6.48 16.93
CA LEU A 254 3.73 7.31 16.44
C LEU A 254 2.37 6.59 16.51
N GLY A 255 2.37 5.25 16.59
CA GLY A 255 1.17 4.45 16.74
C GLY A 255 0.48 4.12 15.41
N VAL A 256 1.25 3.98 14.31
CA VAL A 256 0.66 3.50 13.05
C VAL A 256 0.07 2.10 13.22
N ASP A 257 -0.98 1.78 12.49
CA ASP A 257 -1.66 0.48 12.54
C ASP A 257 -0.95 -0.56 11.69
N MET A 258 -0.42 -0.15 10.53
CA MET A 258 0.28 -1.02 9.60
C MET A 258 1.59 -0.38 9.15
N LEU A 259 2.60 -1.22 8.91
CA LEU A 259 3.91 -0.80 8.42
C LEU A 259 4.35 -1.72 7.29
N THR A 260 4.45 -1.13 6.09
CA THR A 260 4.89 -1.80 4.86
C THR A 260 6.40 -1.60 4.67
N THR A 261 7.14 -2.70 4.51
CA THR A 261 8.61 -2.68 4.47
C THR A 261 9.20 -3.77 3.58
N ASN A 262 10.42 -3.52 3.04
CA ASN A 262 11.25 -4.53 2.38
C ASN A 262 12.02 -5.42 3.37
N ASP A 263 12.00 -5.07 4.67
CA ASP A 263 12.68 -5.83 5.72
C ASP A 263 11.69 -6.18 6.85
N PRO A 264 10.72 -7.07 6.56
CA PRO A 264 9.69 -7.43 7.52
C PRO A 264 10.20 -8.23 8.71
N LEU A 265 11.34 -8.91 8.59
CA LEU A 265 11.99 -9.60 9.72
C LEU A 265 12.52 -8.61 10.75
N GLU A 266 13.14 -7.51 10.31
CA GLU A 266 13.62 -6.45 11.21
C GLU A 266 12.45 -5.76 11.92
N ALA A 267 11.37 -5.45 11.18
CA ALA A 267 10.18 -4.86 11.78
C ALA A 267 9.60 -5.76 12.90
N ARG A 268 9.46 -7.06 12.64
CA ARG A 268 8.98 -8.04 13.62
C ARG A 268 9.91 -8.17 14.83
N ARG A 269 11.23 -8.18 14.60
CA ARG A 269 12.22 -8.20 15.69
C ARG A 269 12.06 -7.00 16.63
N LEU A 270 11.93 -5.81 16.06
CA LEU A 270 11.77 -4.58 16.84
C LEU A 270 10.46 -4.55 17.63
N LEU A 271 9.37 -5.09 17.09
CA LEU A 271 8.10 -5.21 17.81
C LEU A 271 8.23 -6.16 19.02
N GLY A 272 8.82 -7.33 18.84
CA GLY A 272 9.07 -8.27 19.94
C GLY A 272 9.95 -7.69 21.07
N GLU A 273 10.95 -6.88 20.74
CA GLU A 273 11.76 -6.17 21.75
C GLU A 273 10.96 -5.11 22.52
N ARG A 274 9.96 -4.46 21.89
CA ARG A 274 9.08 -3.50 22.57
C ARG A 274 8.16 -4.19 23.55
N GLU A 275 7.55 -5.30 23.17
CA GLU A 275 6.68 -6.08 24.05
C GLU A 275 7.42 -6.56 25.30
N ILE A 276 8.66 -7.03 25.16
CA ILE A 276 9.51 -7.44 26.30
C ILE A 276 9.77 -6.24 27.24
N LYS A 277 10.10 -5.07 26.69
CA LYS A 277 10.36 -3.86 27.50
C LYS A 277 9.11 -3.32 28.19
N ALA A 278 7.94 -3.47 27.59
CA ALA A 278 6.67 -3.05 28.17
C ALA A 278 6.19 -3.99 29.30
N ALA A 279 6.66 -5.24 29.31
CA ALA A 279 6.34 -6.25 30.31
C ALA A 279 7.24 -6.21 31.56
N GLN A 280 8.33 -5.43 31.56
CA GLN A 280 9.25 -5.17 32.68
C GLN A 280 8.90 -3.90 33.42
#